data_e958f755cb9ea4e1c8c3de75741a386b
#
_entry.id   e958f755cb9ea4e1c8c3de75741a386b
#
_cell.length_a   1.000
_cell.length_b   1.000
_cell.length_c   1.000
_cell.angle_alpha   90.00
_cell.angle_beta   90.00
_cell.angle_gamma   90.00
#
_symmetry.space_group_name_H-M   'P 1'
#
loop_
_entity.id
_entity.type
_entity.pdbx_description
1 polymer ?
#
loop_
_entity_poly.entity_id
_entity_poly.type
_entity_poly.pdbx_seq_one_letter_code
_entity_poly.pdbx_strand_id
1 'polypeptide(L)'
;ESATNRIVYRAAAGEPRPVITGSERIDTWQPEGDGVWKAVIPNAFFNGYNPYVETVFGDWTVYPDPKVEVRHLGDVYLNGKSFYEVASLDKVRNPQRWDTGRDAATDSIVPLIDPDATVNVWCCAVDDEATTIWANFHEADPNAELTEINVRETCFYPSRPFVNYITVSGFEMAQAACPYTPPTADQVGLVGPHWSRGWVIENNRIHDAKCSAISLGKEISTGDNESTRTHRKSGYQYQKEAVYKALHAGWEKGVVGGHVV
;
A
#
# COMPACT_ATOMS: atom_id res chain seq x y z
N GLU A 1 -26.13 -0.41 13.96
CA GLU A 1 -26.45 -0.22 12.54
C GLU A 1 -27.12 -1.48 11.98
N SER A 2 -27.85 -1.34 10.88
CA SER A 2 -28.53 -2.42 10.17
C SER A 2 -28.54 -2.16 8.67
N ALA A 3 -29.03 -3.10 7.88
CA ALA A 3 -29.17 -2.93 6.44
C ALA A 3 -30.04 -1.72 6.05
N THR A 4 -31.02 -1.37 6.88
CA THR A 4 -31.94 -0.24 6.70
C THR A 4 -31.56 1.01 7.49
N ASN A 5 -30.56 0.93 8.38
CA ASN A 5 -30.03 2.04 9.17
C ASN A 5 -28.49 2.03 9.12
N ARG A 6 -27.95 2.48 8.00
CA ARG A 6 -26.54 2.47 7.68
C ARG A 6 -25.87 3.79 8.10
N ILE A 7 -24.58 3.73 8.43
CA ILE A 7 -23.74 4.93 8.48
C ILE A 7 -23.21 5.19 7.06
N VAL A 8 -23.44 6.39 6.56
CA VAL A 8 -23.06 6.76 5.19
C VAL A 8 -22.02 7.88 5.21
N TYR A 9 -20.84 7.57 4.71
CA TYR A 9 -19.81 8.53 4.34
C TYR A 9 -19.94 8.80 2.85
N ARG A 10 -20.31 10.02 2.49
CA ARG A 10 -20.54 10.39 1.08
C ARG A 10 -19.97 11.76 0.78
N ALA A 11 -19.32 11.88 -0.37
CA ALA A 11 -18.94 13.18 -0.91
C ALA A 11 -20.16 14.08 -1.14
N ALA A 12 -20.00 15.38 -0.91
CA ALA A 12 -21.07 16.35 -1.19
C ALA A 12 -21.40 16.38 -2.69
N ALA A 13 -22.69 16.47 -3.01
CA ALA A 13 -23.11 16.56 -4.40
C ALA A 13 -22.78 17.94 -4.99
N GLY A 14 -22.30 17.96 -6.23
CA GLY A 14 -21.98 19.21 -6.96
C GLY A 14 -20.61 19.80 -6.64
N GLU A 15 -19.86 19.21 -5.72
CA GLU A 15 -18.49 19.61 -5.38
C GLU A 15 -17.45 18.68 -6.04
N PRO A 16 -16.20 19.14 -6.20
CA PRO A 16 -15.11 18.26 -6.60
C PRO A 16 -15.02 17.05 -5.67
N ARG A 17 -14.64 15.91 -6.23
CA ARG A 17 -14.47 14.67 -5.45
C ARG A 17 -13.41 14.87 -4.37
N PRO A 18 -13.75 14.75 -3.07
CA PRO A 18 -12.75 14.89 -2.01
C PRO A 18 -11.77 13.74 -2.02
N VAL A 19 -10.52 14.07 -1.74
CA VAL A 19 -9.40 13.10 -1.72
C VAL A 19 -9.11 12.69 -0.28
N ILE A 20 -9.01 11.37 -0.06
CA ILE A 20 -8.47 10.76 1.16
C ILE A 20 -7.16 10.10 0.76
N THR A 21 -6.04 10.67 1.22
CA THR A 21 -4.73 10.16 0.83
C THR A 21 -3.99 9.48 1.98
N GLY A 22 -3.22 8.44 1.65
CA GLY A 22 -2.26 7.80 2.54
C GLY A 22 -0.91 8.52 2.59
N SER A 23 -0.71 9.55 1.78
CA SER A 23 0.53 10.33 1.68
C SER A 23 0.52 11.61 2.51
N GLU A 24 1.70 12.19 2.66
CA GLU A 24 1.94 13.55 3.16
C GLU A 24 2.89 14.28 2.22
N ARG A 25 2.66 15.58 2.06
CA ARG A 25 3.57 16.46 1.31
C ARG A 25 4.87 16.66 2.07
N ILE A 26 5.99 16.57 1.36
CA ILE A 26 7.33 16.86 1.85
C ILE A 26 7.91 18.01 1.03
N ASP A 27 8.30 19.08 1.71
CA ASP A 27 8.89 20.30 1.13
C ASP A 27 10.25 20.66 1.76
N THR A 28 10.90 19.66 2.36
CA THR A 28 12.19 19.79 3.05
C THR A 28 13.31 19.02 2.33
N TRP A 29 13.16 18.83 1.04
CA TRP A 29 14.16 18.17 0.21
C TRP A 29 15.42 19.01 0.07
N GLN A 30 16.58 18.39 0.17
CA GLN A 30 17.91 18.99 0.06
C GLN A 30 18.60 18.45 -1.20
N PRO A 31 19.16 19.31 -2.07
CA PRO A 31 19.84 18.85 -3.29
C PRO A 31 21.15 18.11 -2.96
N GLU A 32 21.37 16.99 -3.63
CA GLU A 32 22.58 16.15 -3.55
C GLU A 32 23.39 16.17 -4.86
N GLY A 33 22.96 16.95 -5.86
CA GLY A 33 23.55 17.04 -7.19
C GLY A 33 22.95 16.06 -8.20
N ASP A 34 23.16 16.34 -9.48
CA ASP A 34 22.76 15.48 -10.61
C ASP A 34 21.26 15.09 -10.60
N GLY A 35 20.38 16.01 -10.20
CA GLY A 35 18.93 15.77 -10.12
C GLY A 35 18.49 14.97 -8.89
N VAL A 36 19.43 14.53 -8.06
CA VAL A 36 19.15 13.78 -6.83
C VAL A 36 18.92 14.72 -5.67
N TRP A 37 17.87 14.43 -4.92
CA TRP A 37 17.51 15.14 -3.69
C TRP A 37 17.33 14.15 -2.54
N LYS A 38 17.52 14.66 -1.32
CA LYS A 38 17.42 13.90 -0.07
C LYS A 38 16.42 14.55 0.88
N ALA A 39 15.55 13.75 1.46
CA ALA A 39 14.73 14.13 2.61
C ALA A 39 15.11 13.29 3.83
N VAL A 40 15.27 13.93 4.99
CA VAL A 40 15.50 13.25 6.28
C VAL A 40 14.29 13.48 7.16
N ILE A 41 13.58 12.42 7.48
CA ILE A 41 12.27 12.47 8.13
C ILE A 41 12.38 11.74 9.48
N PRO A 42 12.14 12.41 10.61
CA PRO A 42 12.14 11.75 11.91
C PRO A 42 11.17 10.57 11.95
N ASN A 43 11.55 9.42 12.50
CA ASN A 43 10.70 8.22 12.55
C ASN A 43 9.38 8.48 13.30
N ALA A 44 9.34 9.43 14.23
CA ALA A 44 8.12 9.85 14.92
C ALA A 44 7.05 10.43 13.97
N PHE A 45 7.43 10.92 12.79
CA PHE A 45 6.50 11.42 11.76
C PHE A 45 5.51 10.35 11.29
N PHE A 46 5.93 9.09 11.27
CA PHE A 46 5.12 7.97 10.80
C PHE A 46 4.14 7.43 11.84
N ASN A 47 4.10 8.02 13.03
CA ASN A 47 3.13 7.67 14.08
C ASN A 47 3.01 6.15 14.36
N GLY A 48 4.15 5.45 14.36
CA GLY A 48 4.23 4.01 14.66
C GLY A 48 4.07 3.06 13.46
N TYR A 49 3.74 3.56 12.28
CA TYR A 49 3.74 2.78 11.04
C TYR A 49 4.69 3.41 10.01
N ASN A 50 5.89 2.90 9.91
CA ASN A 50 6.88 3.39 8.95
C ASN A 50 6.95 2.46 7.72
N PRO A 51 6.36 2.85 6.58
CA PRO A 51 6.35 2.02 5.38
C PRO A 51 7.72 1.83 4.72
N TYR A 52 8.73 2.58 5.13
CA TYR A 52 10.11 2.46 4.64
C TYR A 52 10.93 1.41 5.40
N VAL A 53 10.39 0.84 6.48
CA VAL A 53 10.90 -0.35 7.18
C VAL A 53 10.17 -1.60 6.74
N GLU A 54 8.87 -1.47 6.48
CA GLU A 54 8.02 -2.57 6.06
C GLU A 54 8.30 -2.97 4.61
N THR A 55 8.42 -4.27 4.36
CA THR A 55 8.73 -4.79 3.02
C THR A 55 7.53 -5.43 2.35
N VAL A 56 7.50 -5.42 1.03
CA VAL A 56 6.54 -6.20 0.22
C VAL A 56 6.92 -7.67 0.37
N PHE A 57 6.24 -8.35 1.29
CA PHE A 57 6.63 -9.66 1.77
C PHE A 57 5.40 -10.53 2.09
N GLY A 58 5.49 -11.82 1.81
CA GLY A 58 4.44 -12.80 2.10
C GLY A 58 4.57 -14.04 1.24
N ASP A 59 3.65 -14.97 1.34
CA ASP A 59 3.60 -16.33 0.79
C ASP A 59 4.48 -16.60 -0.44
N TRP A 60 4.33 -15.80 -1.50
CA TRP A 60 5.02 -16.00 -2.79
C TRP A 60 6.21 -15.06 -2.99
N THR A 61 6.38 -14.10 -2.08
CA THR A 61 7.51 -13.17 -2.09
C THR A 61 8.40 -13.46 -0.90
N VAL A 62 9.50 -14.14 -1.12
CA VAL A 62 10.37 -14.68 -0.07
C VAL A 62 11.66 -13.90 0.00
N TYR A 63 11.96 -13.37 1.18
CA TYR A 63 13.26 -12.78 1.46
C TYR A 63 14.01 -13.59 2.53
N PRO A 64 15.32 -13.57 2.49
CA PRO A 64 16.16 -13.07 1.41
C PRO A 64 16.19 -14.03 0.20
N ASP A 65 15.89 -13.52 -0.99
CA ASP A 65 16.20 -14.19 -2.24
C ASP A 65 17.28 -13.36 -2.95
N PRO A 66 18.47 -13.89 -3.22
CA PRO A 66 19.56 -13.13 -3.82
C PRO A 66 19.28 -12.65 -5.25
N LYS A 67 18.20 -13.13 -5.87
CA LYS A 67 17.77 -12.73 -7.21
C LYS A 67 16.70 -11.62 -7.18
N VAL A 68 16.14 -11.32 -6.02
CA VAL A 68 15.04 -10.35 -5.87
C VAL A 68 15.51 -9.22 -4.96
N GLU A 69 15.49 -8.01 -5.49
CA GLU A 69 15.75 -6.82 -4.69
C GLU A 69 14.61 -6.59 -3.70
N VAL A 70 14.95 -6.23 -2.46
CA VAL A 70 13.96 -5.85 -1.46
C VAL A 70 13.16 -4.64 -1.95
N ARG A 71 11.86 -4.67 -1.76
CA ARG A 71 10.95 -3.55 -2.00
C ARG A 71 10.21 -3.23 -0.73
N HIS A 72 10.18 -1.95 -0.39
CA HIS A 72 9.46 -1.47 0.78
C HIS A 72 8.01 -1.08 0.44
N LEU A 73 7.19 -0.92 1.46
CA LEU A 73 5.83 -0.39 1.31
C LEU A 73 5.84 1.13 1.09
N GLY A 74 6.98 1.78 1.38
CA GLY A 74 7.24 3.17 1.07
C GLY A 74 7.12 3.48 -0.43
N ASP A 75 6.81 4.74 -0.74
CA ASP A 75 6.79 5.27 -2.10
C ASP A 75 7.02 6.78 -2.13
N VAL A 76 7.48 7.29 -3.27
CA VAL A 76 7.68 8.73 -3.54
C VAL A 76 6.84 9.11 -4.74
N TYR A 77 6.14 10.23 -4.64
CA TYR A 77 5.28 10.75 -5.70
C TYR A 77 5.69 12.17 -6.08
N LEU A 78 5.69 12.46 -7.37
CA LEU A 78 5.82 13.82 -7.91
C LEU A 78 4.60 14.11 -8.77
N ASN A 79 3.81 15.12 -8.40
CA ASN A 79 2.58 15.50 -9.10
C ASN A 79 1.63 14.30 -9.31
N GLY A 80 1.51 13.45 -8.27
CA GLY A 80 0.67 12.25 -8.27
C GLY A 80 1.25 11.06 -9.04
N LYS A 81 2.49 11.11 -9.56
CA LYS A 81 3.14 9.99 -10.24
C LYS A 81 4.13 9.31 -9.31
N SER A 82 3.96 8.01 -9.11
CA SER A 82 4.85 7.17 -8.30
C SER A 82 6.20 6.97 -8.97
N PHE A 83 7.27 6.93 -8.17
CA PHE A 83 8.63 6.62 -8.57
C PHE A 83 8.93 5.13 -8.34
N TYR A 84 9.90 4.59 -9.06
CA TYR A 84 10.36 3.21 -8.87
C TYR A 84 11.41 3.12 -7.77
N GLU A 85 11.24 2.20 -6.84
CA GLU A 85 12.27 1.91 -5.85
C GLU A 85 13.45 1.18 -6.49
N VAL A 86 14.67 1.59 -6.12
CA VAL A 86 15.92 0.93 -6.50
C VAL A 86 16.76 0.59 -5.27
N ALA A 87 17.64 -0.40 -5.39
CA ALA A 87 18.32 -0.98 -4.24
C ALA A 87 19.42 -0.11 -3.63
N SER A 88 19.85 0.99 -4.28
CA SER A 88 20.98 1.78 -3.79
C SER A 88 20.97 3.23 -4.30
N LEU A 89 21.65 4.10 -3.56
CA LEU A 89 21.86 5.49 -3.96
C LEU A 89 22.62 5.61 -5.30
N ASP A 90 23.53 4.67 -5.60
CA ASP A 90 24.21 4.66 -6.91
C ASP A 90 23.20 4.49 -8.05
N LYS A 91 22.20 3.63 -7.90
CA LYS A 91 21.12 3.47 -8.88
C LYS A 91 20.20 4.70 -8.96
N VAL A 92 20.03 5.44 -7.87
CA VAL A 92 19.30 6.72 -7.90
C VAL A 92 20.08 7.78 -8.67
N ARG A 93 21.40 7.84 -8.51
CA ARG A 93 22.28 8.77 -9.25
C ARG A 93 22.41 8.43 -10.72
N ASN A 94 22.36 7.14 -11.05
CA ASN A 94 22.52 6.61 -12.41
C ASN A 94 21.31 5.79 -12.83
N PRO A 95 20.11 6.42 -12.97
CA PRO A 95 18.90 5.70 -13.29
C PRO A 95 18.96 5.11 -14.69
N GLN A 96 18.51 3.88 -14.83
CA GLN A 96 18.50 3.17 -16.10
C GLN A 96 17.12 3.21 -16.73
N ARG A 97 17.02 3.73 -17.93
CA ARG A 97 15.78 3.73 -18.71
C ARG A 97 15.52 2.34 -19.32
N TRP A 98 14.30 1.88 -19.17
CA TRP A 98 13.82 0.60 -19.71
C TRP A 98 12.72 0.85 -20.73
N ASP A 99 12.83 0.24 -21.92
CA ASP A 99 11.79 0.29 -22.96
C ASP A 99 10.83 -0.88 -22.89
N THR A 100 11.24 -1.95 -22.25
CA THR A 100 10.47 -3.20 -22.18
C THR A 100 10.43 -3.72 -20.75
N GLY A 101 9.37 -4.46 -20.45
CA GLY A 101 9.18 -5.23 -19.25
C GLY A 101 8.83 -6.68 -19.55
N ARG A 102 8.56 -7.48 -18.53
CA ARG A 102 8.14 -8.86 -18.66
C ARG A 102 6.68 -8.98 -18.21
N ASP A 103 5.84 -9.52 -19.07
CA ASP A 103 4.47 -9.87 -18.72
C ASP A 103 4.45 -11.13 -17.84
N ALA A 104 3.90 -11.00 -16.62
CA ALA A 104 3.93 -12.06 -15.62
C ALA A 104 3.05 -13.27 -15.97
N ALA A 105 2.02 -13.10 -16.80
CA ALA A 105 1.11 -14.17 -17.17
C ALA A 105 1.65 -15.01 -18.33
N THR A 106 2.33 -14.37 -19.28
CA THR A 106 2.82 -15.01 -20.52
C THR A 106 4.32 -15.24 -20.53
N ASP A 107 5.05 -14.67 -19.56
CA ASP A 107 6.52 -14.63 -19.50
C ASP A 107 7.18 -13.93 -20.73
N SER A 108 6.40 -13.20 -21.49
CA SER A 108 6.85 -12.53 -22.71
C SER A 108 7.45 -11.17 -22.40
N ILE A 109 8.42 -10.73 -23.22
CA ILE A 109 8.92 -9.37 -23.20
C ILE A 109 7.92 -8.47 -23.93
N VAL A 110 7.47 -7.42 -23.26
CA VAL A 110 6.48 -6.46 -23.79
C VAL A 110 6.98 -5.02 -23.66
N PRO A 111 6.59 -4.12 -24.57
CA PRO A 111 6.88 -2.70 -24.42
C PRO A 111 6.25 -2.13 -23.15
N LEU A 112 6.95 -1.24 -22.46
CA LEU A 112 6.37 -0.48 -21.37
C LEU A 112 5.45 0.63 -21.91
N ILE A 113 4.40 0.96 -21.16
CA ILE A 113 3.46 2.03 -21.50
C ILE A 113 4.12 3.40 -21.37
N ASP A 114 4.93 3.59 -20.32
CA ASP A 114 5.66 4.83 -20.05
C ASP A 114 7.13 4.52 -19.73
N PRO A 115 7.98 4.32 -20.75
CA PRO A 115 9.40 4.06 -20.54
C PRO A 115 10.15 5.19 -19.82
N ASP A 116 9.72 6.44 -20.01
CA ASP A 116 10.38 7.60 -19.41
C ASP A 116 10.14 7.67 -17.90
N ALA A 117 9.06 7.10 -17.39
CA ALA A 117 8.83 6.99 -15.96
C ALA A 117 9.86 6.11 -15.24
N THR A 118 10.52 5.19 -15.94
CA THR A 118 11.47 4.23 -15.33
C THR A 118 12.74 4.85 -14.80
N VAL A 119 13.05 6.10 -15.17
CA VAL A 119 14.18 6.87 -14.63
C VAL A 119 13.82 7.68 -13.39
N ASN A 120 12.53 7.79 -13.06
CA ASN A 120 12.07 8.40 -11.82
C ASN A 120 12.22 7.36 -10.71
N VAL A 121 13.30 7.44 -9.96
CA VAL A 121 13.70 6.39 -9.02
C VAL A 121 14.00 6.95 -7.64
N TRP A 122 13.83 6.11 -6.63
CA TRP A 122 14.13 6.44 -5.25
C TRP A 122 14.73 5.25 -4.50
N CYS A 123 15.40 5.53 -3.37
CA CYS A 123 15.79 4.54 -2.37
C CYS A 123 15.70 5.15 -0.97
N CYS A 124 15.77 4.33 0.06
CA CYS A 124 15.81 4.79 1.44
C CYS A 124 16.85 4.06 2.28
N ALA A 125 17.14 4.67 3.43
CA ALA A 125 17.81 4.04 4.56
C ALA A 125 17.11 4.49 5.84
N VAL A 126 16.91 3.58 6.77
CA VAL A 126 16.26 3.85 8.06
C VAL A 126 17.19 3.48 9.19
N ASP A 127 17.38 4.38 10.13
CA ASP A 127 18.06 4.13 11.39
C ASP A 127 17.10 4.32 12.58
N ASP A 128 17.62 4.33 13.81
CA ASP A 128 16.79 4.44 15.02
C ASP A 128 16.07 5.79 15.16
N GLU A 129 16.57 6.84 14.50
CA GLU A 129 16.08 8.21 14.65
C GLU A 129 15.28 8.69 13.43
N ALA A 130 15.73 8.32 12.23
CA ALA A 130 15.21 8.90 11.00
C ALA A 130 15.12 7.91 9.84
N THR A 131 14.23 8.25 8.93
CA THR A 131 14.11 7.70 7.59
C THR A 131 14.71 8.69 6.61
N THR A 132 15.77 8.29 5.91
CA THR A 132 16.38 9.08 4.84
C THR A 132 15.93 8.53 3.50
N ILE A 133 15.37 9.41 2.66
CA ILE A 133 14.90 9.07 1.32
C ILE A 133 15.72 9.86 0.30
N TRP A 134 16.24 9.19 -0.71
CA TRP A 134 16.85 9.82 -1.89
C TRP A 134 15.99 9.54 -3.11
N ALA A 135 15.73 10.57 -3.90
CA ALA A 135 14.98 10.43 -5.14
C ALA A 135 15.60 11.28 -6.26
N ASN A 136 15.52 10.80 -7.49
CA ASN A 136 15.99 11.55 -8.66
C ASN A 136 14.80 12.26 -9.29
N PHE A 137 14.76 13.57 -9.10
CA PHE A 137 13.72 14.45 -9.65
C PHE A 137 14.15 15.13 -10.98
N HIS A 138 15.35 14.78 -11.47
CA HIS A 138 15.93 15.36 -12.67
C HIS A 138 16.01 16.89 -12.60
N GLU A 139 15.28 17.58 -13.48
CA GLU A 139 15.26 19.05 -13.57
C GLU A 139 14.20 19.68 -12.61
N ALA A 140 13.35 18.86 -11.98
CA ALA A 140 12.29 19.38 -11.11
C ALA A 140 12.84 19.76 -9.71
N ASP A 141 12.32 20.86 -9.17
CA ASP A 141 12.52 21.23 -7.77
C ASP A 141 11.38 20.60 -6.93
N PRO A 142 11.65 19.54 -6.13
CA PRO A 142 10.62 18.86 -5.35
C PRO A 142 9.99 19.74 -4.28
N ASN A 143 10.62 20.83 -3.86
CA ASN A 143 10.04 21.76 -2.89
C ASN A 143 9.06 22.75 -3.54
N ALA A 144 9.22 23.00 -4.84
CA ALA A 144 8.31 23.85 -5.62
C ALA A 144 7.10 23.09 -6.17
N GLU A 145 7.24 21.78 -6.36
CA GLU A 145 6.21 20.90 -6.90
C GLU A 145 5.41 20.18 -5.79
N LEU A 146 4.35 19.45 -6.17
CA LEU A 146 3.65 18.56 -5.26
C LEU A 146 4.43 17.26 -5.12
N THR A 147 5.27 17.20 -4.09
CA THR A 147 6.04 16.01 -3.76
C THR A 147 5.51 15.37 -2.48
N GLU A 148 5.15 14.10 -2.57
CA GLU A 148 4.51 13.37 -1.48
C GLU A 148 5.23 12.04 -1.21
N ILE A 149 5.09 11.56 0.00
CA ILE A 149 5.49 10.20 0.40
C ILE A 149 4.31 9.53 1.10
N ASN A 150 4.12 8.23 0.88
CA ASN A 150 3.09 7.51 1.64
C ASN A 150 3.53 7.29 3.09
N VAL A 151 2.59 7.46 4.01
CA VAL A 151 2.87 7.40 5.46
C VAL A 151 1.79 6.63 6.24
N ARG A 152 0.69 6.26 5.56
CA ARG A 152 -0.44 5.55 6.18
C ARG A 152 -0.67 4.20 5.51
N GLU A 153 -0.98 3.22 6.33
CA GLU A 153 -1.31 1.88 5.87
C GLU A 153 -2.61 1.85 5.04
N THR A 154 -3.58 2.68 5.40
CA THR A 154 -4.93 2.67 4.80
C THR A 154 -5.49 4.07 4.64
N CYS A 155 -6.47 4.25 3.75
CA CYS A 155 -7.27 5.46 3.63
C CYS A 155 -8.60 5.35 4.40
N PHE A 156 -9.28 4.21 4.30
CA PHE A 156 -10.58 4.02 4.95
C PHE A 156 -10.75 2.56 5.39
N TYR A 157 -10.40 2.30 6.63
CA TYR A 157 -10.38 0.95 7.19
C TYR A 157 -10.69 0.99 8.69
N PRO A 158 -11.62 0.17 9.22
CA PRO A 158 -11.94 0.21 10.64
C PRO A 158 -10.83 -0.43 11.48
N SER A 159 -10.52 0.15 12.63
CA SER A 159 -9.50 -0.33 13.56
C SER A 159 -9.85 -1.64 14.27
N ARG A 160 -11.08 -2.12 14.09
CA ARG A 160 -11.58 -3.37 14.69
C ARG A 160 -12.60 -4.05 13.78
N PRO A 161 -12.76 -5.38 13.87
CA PRO A 161 -13.81 -6.10 13.15
C PRO A 161 -15.23 -5.73 13.65
N PHE A 162 -16.23 -6.13 12.88
CA PHE A 162 -17.67 -5.97 13.18
C PHE A 162 -18.17 -4.51 13.22
N VAL A 163 -17.50 -3.59 12.54
CA VAL A 163 -18.03 -2.26 12.22
C VAL A 163 -18.93 -2.39 11.00
N ASN A 164 -20.18 -2.74 11.21
CA ASN A 164 -21.10 -3.21 10.17
C ASN A 164 -21.83 -2.08 9.46
N TYR A 165 -22.37 -2.37 8.26
CA TYR A 165 -23.31 -1.55 7.50
C TYR A 165 -22.83 -0.12 7.23
N ILE A 166 -21.57 0.03 6.88
CA ILE A 166 -20.99 1.30 6.43
C ILE A 166 -21.19 1.43 4.91
N THR A 167 -21.46 2.63 4.46
CA THR A 167 -21.40 3.01 3.04
C THR A 167 -20.30 4.05 2.85
N VAL A 168 -19.42 3.83 1.88
CA VAL A 168 -18.34 4.76 1.48
C VAL A 168 -18.53 5.08 0.01
N SER A 169 -18.86 6.34 -0.31
CA SER A 169 -19.29 6.71 -1.65
C SER A 169 -18.78 8.07 -2.09
N GLY A 170 -18.25 8.14 -3.31
CA GLY A 170 -17.92 9.39 -3.99
C GLY A 170 -16.54 9.97 -3.69
N PHE A 171 -15.66 9.25 -3.00
CA PHE A 171 -14.31 9.71 -2.67
C PHE A 171 -13.28 9.33 -3.75
N GLU A 172 -12.20 10.10 -3.83
CA GLU A 172 -10.94 9.63 -4.37
C GLU A 172 -10.07 9.17 -3.21
N MET A 173 -9.51 7.94 -3.29
CA MET A 173 -8.68 7.36 -2.25
C MET A 173 -7.40 6.83 -2.89
N ALA A 174 -6.23 7.28 -2.39
CA ALA A 174 -4.97 7.01 -3.06
C ALA A 174 -3.77 6.94 -2.11
N GLN A 175 -2.65 6.43 -2.64
CA GLN A 175 -1.30 6.55 -2.08
C GLN A 175 -1.15 5.94 -0.67
N ALA A 176 -1.88 4.87 -0.37
CA ALA A 176 -1.71 4.17 0.89
C ALA A 176 -0.63 3.08 0.78
N ALA A 177 0.18 2.97 1.83
CA ALA A 177 1.21 1.96 2.00
C ALA A 177 0.63 0.63 2.50
N CYS A 178 -0.46 0.16 1.87
CA CYS A 178 -1.12 -1.07 2.29
C CYS A 178 -0.21 -2.28 2.06
N PRO A 179 -0.17 -3.24 3.01
CA PRO A 179 0.75 -4.36 2.97
C PRO A 179 0.38 -5.37 1.88
N TYR A 180 1.33 -6.23 1.54
CA TYR A 180 1.06 -7.43 0.76
C TYR A 180 0.12 -8.36 1.54
N THR A 181 -0.99 -8.76 0.93
CA THR A 181 -2.08 -9.48 1.61
C THR A 181 -2.36 -10.85 0.97
N PRO A 182 -1.47 -11.84 1.16
CA PRO A 182 -1.74 -13.20 0.69
C PRO A 182 -2.91 -13.82 1.47
N PRO A 183 -3.58 -14.86 0.94
CA PRO A 183 -4.74 -15.49 1.57
C PRO A 183 -4.51 -16.01 2.99
N THR A 184 -3.27 -16.22 3.37
CA THR A 184 -2.86 -16.79 4.67
C THR A 184 -2.49 -15.75 5.72
N ALA A 185 -2.41 -14.47 5.34
CA ALA A 185 -2.04 -13.38 6.22
C ALA A 185 -3.24 -12.48 6.55
N ASP A 186 -3.02 -11.53 7.42
CA ASP A 186 -3.93 -10.42 7.66
C ASP A 186 -4.12 -9.61 6.37
N GLN A 187 -5.36 -9.37 5.98
CA GLN A 187 -5.69 -8.77 4.69
C GLN A 187 -6.16 -7.33 4.85
N VAL A 188 -5.20 -6.42 4.86
CA VAL A 188 -5.44 -4.99 4.90
C VAL A 188 -5.38 -4.42 3.49
N GLY A 189 -6.40 -3.67 3.09
CA GLY A 189 -6.41 -2.92 1.84
C GLY A 189 -6.39 -1.42 2.08
N LEU A 190 -6.20 -0.62 1.04
CA LEU A 190 -6.35 0.83 1.09
C LEU A 190 -7.73 1.21 1.64
N VAL A 191 -8.77 0.49 1.24
CA VAL A 191 -10.11 0.54 1.82
C VAL A 191 -10.64 -0.89 2.03
N GLY A 192 -11.40 -1.09 3.10
CA GLY A 192 -12.04 -2.38 3.34
C GLY A 192 -12.83 -2.46 4.65
N PRO A 193 -13.68 -3.50 4.78
CA PRO A 193 -14.60 -3.67 5.91
C PRO A 193 -13.98 -4.31 7.16
N HIS A 194 -12.80 -4.87 7.11
CA HIS A 194 -12.10 -5.52 8.23
C HIS A 194 -13.00 -6.52 8.99
N TRP A 195 -13.37 -7.65 8.35
CA TRP A 195 -14.27 -8.65 8.97
C TRP A 195 -15.55 -8.04 9.54
N SER A 196 -16.28 -7.34 8.72
CA SER A 196 -17.56 -6.73 9.06
C SER A 196 -18.68 -7.27 8.17
N ARG A 197 -19.87 -6.75 8.29
CA ARG A 197 -21.03 -7.15 7.49
C ARG A 197 -21.63 -5.98 6.73
N GLY A 198 -22.05 -6.27 5.50
CA GLY A 198 -22.94 -5.41 4.73
C GLY A 198 -22.39 -4.05 4.38
N TRP A 199 -21.08 -3.90 4.13
CA TRP A 199 -20.53 -2.65 3.60
C TRP A 199 -20.94 -2.42 2.16
N VAL A 200 -21.02 -1.15 1.79
CA VAL A 200 -21.17 -0.71 0.41
C VAL A 200 -20.03 0.25 0.09
N ILE A 201 -19.19 -0.11 -0.88
CA ILE A 201 -18.08 0.69 -1.38
C ILE A 201 -18.40 1.02 -2.83
N GLU A 202 -18.89 2.22 -3.11
CA GLU A 202 -19.43 2.54 -4.40
C GLU A 202 -19.03 3.93 -4.91
N ASN A 203 -18.96 4.09 -6.22
CA ASN A 203 -18.68 5.37 -6.87
C ASN A 203 -17.41 6.06 -6.36
N ASN A 204 -16.41 5.30 -5.92
CA ASN A 204 -15.10 5.81 -5.52
C ASN A 204 -14.10 5.68 -6.67
N ARG A 205 -13.11 6.56 -6.70
CA ARG A 205 -11.89 6.41 -7.49
C ARG A 205 -10.78 5.95 -6.54
N ILE A 206 -10.24 4.74 -6.77
CA ILE A 206 -9.22 4.16 -5.91
C ILE A 206 -8.01 3.82 -6.77
N HIS A 207 -6.83 4.36 -6.41
CA HIS A 207 -5.61 4.19 -7.18
C HIS A 207 -4.36 4.32 -6.30
N ASP A 208 -3.20 3.99 -6.84
CA ASP A 208 -1.89 4.07 -6.17
C ASP A 208 -1.88 3.43 -4.78
N ALA A 209 -2.58 2.30 -4.64
CA ALA A 209 -2.43 1.43 -3.49
C ALA A 209 -1.13 0.64 -3.63
N LYS A 210 -0.29 0.59 -2.61
CA LYS A 210 0.99 -0.13 -2.71
C LYS A 210 0.81 -1.61 -3.06
N CYS A 211 -0.17 -2.27 -2.43
CA CYS A 211 -0.52 -3.65 -2.75
C CYS A 211 -2.02 -3.78 -3.07
N SER A 212 -2.89 -3.84 -2.07
CA SER A 212 -4.32 -4.09 -2.28
C SER A 212 -5.14 -2.81 -2.21
N ALA A 213 -5.83 -2.46 -3.29
CA ALA A 213 -6.74 -1.32 -3.33
C ALA A 213 -7.97 -1.56 -2.43
N ILE A 214 -8.66 -2.69 -2.63
CA ILE A 214 -9.81 -3.10 -1.82
C ILE A 214 -9.53 -4.48 -1.26
N SER A 215 -9.65 -4.65 0.06
CA SER A 215 -9.63 -5.95 0.71
C SER A 215 -10.90 -6.12 1.54
N LEU A 216 -11.62 -7.22 1.31
CA LEU A 216 -12.80 -7.58 2.11
C LEU A 216 -12.42 -8.23 3.43
N GLY A 217 -11.14 -8.54 3.55
CA GLY A 217 -10.52 -8.75 4.83
C GLY A 217 -10.31 -10.19 5.25
N LYS A 218 -9.29 -10.30 6.04
CA LYS A 218 -9.04 -11.36 6.98
C LYS A 218 -8.51 -10.67 8.24
N GLU A 219 -9.06 -10.98 9.36
CA GLU A 219 -8.69 -10.34 10.62
C GLU A 219 -7.44 -11.00 11.21
N ILE A 220 -6.60 -10.23 11.87
CA ILE A 220 -5.28 -10.66 12.35
C ILE A 220 -5.31 -11.90 13.24
N SER A 221 -6.37 -12.08 14.05
CA SER A 221 -6.50 -13.25 14.92
C SER A 221 -6.74 -14.54 14.14
N THR A 222 -7.23 -14.47 12.90
CA THR A 222 -7.43 -15.63 12.01
C THR A 222 -6.31 -15.80 11.01
N GLY A 223 -5.51 -14.76 10.76
CA GLY A 223 -4.34 -14.81 9.90
C GLY A 223 -3.14 -15.48 10.59
N ASP A 224 -2.10 -15.70 9.82
CA ASP A 224 -0.81 -16.19 10.29
C ASP A 224 0.31 -15.42 9.60
N ASN A 225 0.51 -14.17 10.02
CA ASN A 225 1.49 -13.28 9.41
C ASN A 225 2.93 -13.71 9.71
N GLU A 226 3.19 -14.28 10.89
CA GLU A 226 4.52 -14.74 11.27
C GLU A 226 4.94 -16.00 10.51
N SER A 227 4.09 -17.01 10.51
CA SER A 227 4.40 -18.28 9.86
C SER A 227 4.41 -18.16 8.32
N THR A 228 3.64 -17.24 7.75
CA THR A 228 3.71 -16.88 6.32
C THR A 228 5.13 -16.44 5.92
N ARG A 229 5.82 -15.73 6.79
CA ARG A 229 7.20 -15.26 6.57
C ARG A 229 8.25 -16.35 6.73
N THR A 230 7.95 -17.44 7.38
CA THR A 230 8.92 -18.49 7.70
C THR A 230 8.80 -19.75 6.85
N HIS A 231 7.78 -19.86 6.03
CA HIS A 231 7.46 -21.04 5.21
C HIS A 231 7.43 -22.37 5.97
N ARG A 232 7.08 -22.34 7.24
CA ARG A 232 7.00 -23.55 8.09
C ARG A 232 5.91 -24.52 7.68
N LYS A 233 4.89 -24.01 6.98
CA LYS A 233 3.77 -24.80 6.45
C LYS A 233 3.44 -24.34 5.02
N SER A 234 2.69 -25.15 4.29
CA SER A 234 2.16 -24.71 3.01
C SER A 234 1.07 -23.65 3.19
N GLY A 235 0.89 -22.76 2.21
CA GLY A 235 -0.17 -21.74 2.21
C GLY A 235 -1.57 -22.35 2.42
N TYR A 236 -1.82 -23.55 1.88
CA TYR A 236 -3.07 -24.27 2.10
C TYR A 236 -3.31 -24.67 3.57
N GLN A 237 -2.27 -25.07 4.31
CA GLN A 237 -2.38 -25.39 5.73
C GLN A 237 -2.74 -24.15 6.55
N TYR A 238 -2.09 -23.01 6.29
CA TYR A 238 -2.44 -21.74 6.93
C TYR A 238 -3.88 -21.34 6.64
N GLN A 239 -4.32 -21.46 5.39
CA GLN A 239 -5.69 -21.15 5.00
C GLN A 239 -6.71 -22.00 5.77
N LYS A 240 -6.46 -23.29 5.92
CA LYS A 240 -7.35 -24.17 6.72
C LYS A 240 -7.39 -23.76 8.18
N GLU A 241 -6.24 -23.47 8.79
CA GLU A 241 -6.16 -23.03 10.18
C GLU A 241 -6.90 -21.71 10.41
N ALA A 242 -6.77 -20.76 9.49
CA ALA A 242 -7.51 -19.50 9.53
C ALA A 242 -9.03 -19.72 9.47
N VAL A 243 -9.50 -20.61 8.59
CA VAL A 243 -10.93 -20.98 8.53
C VAL A 243 -11.41 -21.59 9.83
N TYR A 244 -10.65 -22.52 10.42
CA TYR A 244 -11.01 -23.11 11.71
C TYR A 244 -11.01 -22.09 12.84
N LYS A 245 -10.04 -21.19 12.90
CA LYS A 245 -10.02 -20.09 13.89
C LYS A 245 -11.28 -19.21 13.75
N ALA A 246 -11.65 -18.84 12.53
CA ALA A 246 -12.84 -18.05 12.26
C ALA A 246 -14.12 -18.78 12.70
N LEU A 247 -14.26 -20.08 12.43
CA LEU A 247 -15.39 -20.88 12.86
C LEU A 247 -15.47 -21.00 14.39
N HIS A 248 -14.33 -21.22 15.05
CA HIS A 248 -14.28 -21.26 16.52
C HIS A 248 -14.59 -19.92 17.16
N ALA A 249 -14.28 -18.81 16.51
CA ALA A 249 -14.65 -17.48 16.94
C ALA A 249 -16.15 -17.15 16.68
N GLY A 250 -16.88 -18.04 16.05
CA GLY A 250 -18.27 -17.82 15.67
C GLY A 250 -18.47 -16.90 14.47
N TRP A 251 -17.44 -16.70 13.67
CA TRP A 251 -17.49 -15.86 12.47
C TRP A 251 -18.02 -16.68 11.30
N GLU A 252 -19.29 -16.63 11.13
CA GLU A 252 -20.02 -17.33 10.08
C GLU A 252 -20.64 -16.36 9.06
N LYS A 253 -21.19 -16.90 7.98
CA LYS A 253 -21.85 -16.15 6.90
C LYS A 253 -22.91 -15.17 7.40
N GLY A 254 -23.55 -15.44 8.54
CA GLY A 254 -24.54 -14.55 9.15
C GLY A 254 -23.93 -13.35 9.91
N VAL A 255 -22.62 -13.39 10.20
CA VAL A 255 -21.91 -12.40 11.03
C VAL A 255 -21.03 -11.49 10.17
N VAL A 256 -20.36 -12.04 9.16
CA VAL A 256 -19.46 -11.30 8.24
C VAL A 256 -19.90 -11.47 6.80
N GLY A 257 -19.48 -10.52 5.92
CA GLY A 257 -19.72 -10.58 4.48
C GLY A 257 -21.00 -9.86 4.03
N GLY A 258 -21.51 -10.20 2.84
CA GLY A 258 -22.64 -9.50 2.23
C GLY A 258 -22.31 -8.06 1.82
N HIS A 259 -21.07 -7.82 1.38
CA HIS A 259 -20.61 -6.52 0.88
C HIS A 259 -21.06 -6.30 -0.55
N VAL A 260 -21.13 -5.02 -0.95
CA VAL A 260 -21.31 -4.54 -2.32
C VAL A 260 -20.10 -3.67 -2.65
N VAL A 261 -19.44 -3.96 -3.79
CA VAL A 261 -18.28 -3.22 -4.29
C VAL A 261 -18.47 -2.88 -5.75
#